data_74950cd2a5ed40843e9a2339296f44f8
#
_entry.id   74950cd2a5ed40843e9a2339296f44f8
#
_cell.length_a   1.000
_cell.length_b   1.000
_cell.length_c   1.000
_cell.angle_alpha   90.00
_cell.angle_beta   90.00
_cell.angle_gamma   90.00
#
_symmetry.space_group_name_H-M   'P 1'
#
loop_
_entity.id
_entity.type
_entity.pdbx_description
1 polymer ?
#
loop_
_entity_poly.entity_id
_entity_poly.type
_entity_poly.pdbx_seq_one_letter_code
_entity_poly.pdbx_strand_id
1 'polypeptide(L)'
;MVPFKLKLIPGESIFDQVVFAAIKSILAGELKAGETFPSVRTLALDLKIHPNTAHKVVQHLIQERWLMAQPGVGTVVAQPPKARAGDRKRLLEDDVEKLVVEAMRVGAGLNEVQQAVADTWNDMRGLKVVSNDH
;
A
#
# COMPACT_ATOMS: atom_id res chain seq x y z
N MET A 1 -17.31 0.53 -5.73
CA MET A 1 -16.40 1.54 -5.16
C MET A 1 -15.15 0.86 -4.63
N VAL A 2 -14.00 1.45 -4.92
CA VAL A 2 -12.73 0.89 -4.44
C VAL A 2 -12.59 1.16 -2.95
N PRO A 3 -12.24 0.15 -2.12
CA PRO A 3 -12.22 0.27 -0.67
C PRO A 3 -10.92 0.89 -0.10
N PHE A 4 -10.17 1.60 -0.91
CA PHE A 4 -8.98 2.30 -0.45
C PHE A 4 -8.89 3.66 -1.12
N LYS A 5 -8.31 4.60 -0.40
CA LYS A 5 -8.16 5.96 -0.90
C LYS A 5 -6.91 6.06 -1.76
N LEU A 6 -7.06 6.70 -2.91
CA LEU A 6 -5.95 6.91 -3.82
C LEU A 6 -6.15 8.20 -4.60
N LYS A 7 -5.16 9.07 -4.53
CA LYS A 7 -5.08 10.24 -5.39
C LYS A 7 -3.86 10.06 -6.27
N LEU A 8 -4.09 9.87 -7.56
CA LEU A 8 -3.01 9.63 -8.51
C LEU A 8 -2.15 10.88 -8.69
N ILE A 9 -0.85 10.70 -8.63
CA ILE A 9 0.13 11.76 -8.82
C ILE A 9 0.59 11.71 -10.27
N PRO A 10 0.37 12.78 -11.06
CA PRO A 10 0.80 12.80 -12.46
C PRO A 10 2.32 12.63 -12.58
N GLY A 11 2.74 11.92 -13.61
CA GLY A 11 4.17 11.71 -13.88
C GLY A 11 4.78 10.53 -13.17
N GLU A 12 4.06 9.91 -12.24
CA GLU A 12 4.50 8.70 -11.56
C GLU A 12 3.75 7.48 -12.07
N SER A 13 4.35 6.30 -11.93
CA SER A 13 3.75 5.05 -12.39
C SER A 13 2.40 4.81 -11.72
N ILE A 14 1.34 4.75 -12.53
CA ILE A 14 -0.01 4.45 -12.04
C ILE A 14 -0.04 3.05 -11.42
N PHE A 15 0.60 2.09 -12.08
CA PHE A 15 0.71 0.73 -11.58
C PHE A 15 1.27 0.71 -10.15
N ASP A 16 2.41 1.35 -9.94
CA ASP A 16 3.08 1.37 -8.64
C ASP A 16 2.21 2.04 -7.57
N GLN A 17 1.55 3.15 -7.92
CA GLN A 17 0.69 3.86 -6.99
C GLN A 17 -0.50 3.01 -6.54
N VAL A 18 -1.12 2.29 -7.48
CA VAL A 18 -2.29 1.45 -7.16
C VAL A 18 -1.86 0.24 -6.33
N VAL A 19 -0.75 -0.40 -6.70
CA VAL A 19 -0.21 -1.52 -5.92
C VAL A 19 0.09 -1.07 -4.49
N PHE A 20 0.75 0.07 -4.35
CA PHE A 20 1.08 0.61 -3.03
C PHE A 20 -0.19 0.88 -2.20
N ALA A 21 -1.20 1.51 -2.80
CA ALA A 21 -2.44 1.82 -2.10
C ALA A 21 -3.17 0.56 -1.63
N ALA A 22 -3.18 -0.48 -2.46
CA ALA A 22 -3.81 -1.76 -2.10
C ALA A 22 -3.08 -2.42 -0.94
N ILE A 23 -1.76 -2.51 -0.99
CA ILE A 23 -0.96 -3.11 0.07
C ILE A 23 -1.12 -2.32 1.37
N LYS A 24 -1.09 -1.01 1.28
CA LYS A 24 -1.30 -0.13 2.44
C LYS A 24 -2.64 -0.40 3.11
N SER A 25 -3.71 -0.55 2.32
CA SER A 25 -5.04 -0.85 2.85
C SER A 25 -5.09 -2.20 3.56
N ILE A 26 -4.41 -3.20 3.00
CA ILE A 26 -4.35 -4.53 3.61
C ILE A 26 -3.60 -4.48 4.94
N LEU A 27 -2.45 -3.81 4.95
CA LEU A 27 -1.63 -3.71 6.16
C LEU A 27 -2.26 -2.84 7.25
N ALA A 28 -3.05 -1.84 6.85
CA ALA A 28 -3.77 -0.98 7.79
C ALA A 28 -5.04 -1.64 8.33
N GLY A 29 -5.42 -2.82 7.82
CA GLY A 29 -6.62 -3.51 8.26
C GLY A 29 -7.91 -3.04 7.62
N GLU A 30 -7.84 -2.19 6.62
CA GLU A 30 -9.01 -1.71 5.89
C GLU A 30 -9.56 -2.80 4.96
N LEU A 31 -8.67 -3.64 4.44
CA LEU A 31 -9.01 -4.82 3.67
C LEU A 31 -8.50 -6.04 4.41
N LYS A 32 -9.42 -6.84 4.92
CA LYS A 32 -9.07 -8.00 5.75
C LYS A 32 -9.00 -9.27 4.92
N ALA A 33 -8.20 -10.22 5.36
CA ALA A 33 -8.10 -11.53 4.73
C ALA A 33 -9.49 -12.16 4.59
N GLY A 34 -9.77 -12.68 3.41
CA GLY A 34 -11.07 -13.29 3.09
C GLY A 34 -12.07 -12.34 2.47
N GLU A 35 -11.87 -11.04 2.58
CA GLU A 35 -12.75 -10.08 1.93
C GLU A 35 -12.49 -10.03 0.43
N THR A 36 -13.55 -9.76 -0.34
CA THR A 36 -13.42 -9.67 -1.79
C THR A 36 -12.66 -8.40 -2.16
N PHE A 37 -11.79 -8.51 -3.18
CA PHE A 37 -11.10 -7.38 -3.76
C PHE A 37 -11.85 -6.92 -5.01
N PRO A 38 -11.86 -5.63 -5.33
CA PRO A 38 -12.55 -5.14 -6.52
C PRO A 38 -12.09 -5.86 -7.79
N SER A 39 -13.03 -6.12 -8.69
CA SER A 39 -12.69 -6.71 -9.99
C SER A 39 -11.84 -5.74 -10.82
N VAL A 40 -11.18 -6.28 -11.84
CA VAL A 40 -10.41 -5.45 -12.78
C VAL A 40 -11.28 -4.34 -13.35
N ARG A 41 -12.52 -4.68 -13.72
CA ARG A 41 -13.46 -3.71 -14.27
C ARG A 41 -13.79 -2.58 -13.28
N THR A 42 -14.12 -2.96 -12.04
CA THR A 42 -14.43 -1.99 -10.99
C THR A 42 -13.24 -1.09 -10.72
N LEU A 43 -12.06 -1.69 -10.62
CA LEU A 43 -10.82 -0.96 -10.37
C LEU A 43 -10.57 0.07 -11.48
N ALA A 44 -10.71 -0.35 -12.73
CA ALA A 44 -10.48 0.53 -13.89
C ALA A 44 -11.48 1.68 -13.92
N LEU A 45 -12.76 1.39 -13.68
CA LEU A 45 -13.80 2.42 -13.71
C LEU A 45 -13.66 3.41 -12.54
N ASP A 46 -13.50 2.90 -11.34
CA ASP A 46 -13.47 3.75 -10.14
C ASP A 46 -12.21 4.61 -10.08
N LEU A 47 -11.07 4.07 -10.47
CA LEU A 47 -9.82 4.82 -10.45
C LEU A 47 -9.55 5.57 -11.75
N LYS A 48 -10.40 5.37 -12.77
CA LYS A 48 -10.24 6.01 -14.09
C LYS A 48 -8.88 5.69 -14.69
N ILE A 49 -8.51 4.43 -14.64
CA ILE A 49 -7.26 3.93 -15.21
C ILE A 49 -7.56 2.94 -16.33
N HIS A 50 -6.57 2.71 -17.19
CA HIS A 50 -6.75 1.78 -18.29
C HIS A 50 -6.99 0.36 -17.76
N PRO A 51 -7.92 -0.41 -18.37
CA PRO A 51 -8.19 -1.79 -17.95
C PRO A 51 -6.95 -2.68 -17.92
N ASN A 52 -6.03 -2.49 -18.87
CA ASN A 52 -4.78 -3.28 -18.88
C ASN A 52 -3.93 -2.99 -17.64
N THR A 53 -3.89 -1.74 -17.19
CA THR A 53 -3.15 -1.39 -15.98
C THR A 53 -3.82 -2.02 -14.76
N ALA A 54 -5.15 -1.94 -14.67
CA ALA A 54 -5.88 -2.58 -13.58
C ALA A 54 -5.65 -4.09 -13.56
N HIS A 55 -5.65 -4.74 -14.72
CA HIS A 55 -5.37 -6.17 -14.84
C HIS A 55 -3.97 -6.50 -14.32
N LYS A 56 -2.97 -5.72 -14.73
CA LYS A 56 -1.59 -5.93 -14.29
C LYS A 56 -1.44 -5.77 -12.78
N VAL A 57 -2.15 -4.80 -12.19
CA VAL A 57 -2.15 -4.60 -10.73
C VAL A 57 -2.67 -5.85 -10.03
N VAL A 58 -3.83 -6.35 -10.44
CA VAL A 58 -4.45 -7.52 -9.81
C VAL A 58 -3.54 -8.75 -9.97
N GLN A 59 -3.02 -8.97 -11.17
CA GLN A 59 -2.13 -10.11 -11.43
C GLN A 59 -0.86 -10.03 -10.58
N HIS A 60 -0.28 -8.85 -10.46
CA HIS A 60 0.90 -8.65 -9.63
C HIS A 60 0.62 -8.96 -8.16
N LEU A 61 -0.51 -8.47 -7.64
CA LEU A 61 -0.88 -8.72 -6.25
C LEU A 61 -1.17 -10.20 -5.99
N ILE A 62 -1.75 -10.90 -6.96
CA ILE A 62 -1.93 -12.35 -6.86
C ILE A 62 -0.57 -13.06 -6.86
N GLN A 63 0.31 -12.68 -7.78
CA GLN A 63 1.65 -13.28 -7.90
C GLN A 63 2.46 -13.08 -6.62
N GLU A 64 2.35 -11.91 -6.00
CA GLU A 64 3.07 -11.59 -4.76
C GLU A 64 2.30 -12.04 -3.51
N ARG A 65 1.18 -12.75 -3.70
CA ARG A 65 0.39 -13.39 -2.63
C ARG A 65 -0.33 -12.45 -1.67
N TRP A 66 -0.59 -11.23 -2.11
CA TRP A 66 -1.47 -10.32 -1.39
C TRP A 66 -2.94 -10.64 -1.66
N LEU A 67 -3.21 -11.17 -2.84
CA LEU A 67 -4.54 -11.59 -3.26
C LEU A 67 -4.49 -13.02 -3.74
N MET A 68 -5.66 -13.67 -3.79
CA MET A 68 -5.80 -15.01 -4.34
C MET A 68 -7.09 -15.11 -5.13
N ALA A 69 -7.05 -15.85 -6.24
CA ALA A 69 -8.24 -16.15 -6.99
C ALA A 69 -9.01 -17.28 -6.29
N GLN A 70 -10.29 -17.08 -6.06
CA GLN A 70 -11.14 -18.08 -5.42
C GLN A 70 -12.27 -18.44 -6.38
N PRO A 71 -12.31 -19.70 -6.88
CA PRO A 71 -13.35 -20.12 -7.81
C PRO A 71 -14.75 -19.85 -7.29
N GLY A 72 -15.61 -19.28 -8.15
CA GLY A 72 -16.99 -18.97 -7.80
C GLY A 72 -17.18 -17.71 -6.97
N VAL A 73 -16.10 -17.11 -6.49
CA VAL A 73 -16.17 -15.90 -5.67
C VAL A 73 -15.49 -14.72 -6.35
N GLY A 74 -14.34 -14.93 -6.97
CA GLY A 74 -13.55 -13.90 -7.59
C GLY A 74 -12.20 -13.77 -6.89
N THR A 75 -11.67 -12.55 -6.83
CA THR A 75 -10.41 -12.30 -6.18
C THR A 75 -10.66 -11.88 -4.73
N VAL A 76 -9.94 -12.49 -3.80
CA VAL A 76 -10.07 -12.21 -2.37
C VAL A 76 -8.73 -11.83 -1.77
N VAL A 77 -8.78 -11.11 -0.67
CA VAL A 77 -7.57 -10.72 0.07
C VAL A 77 -7.03 -11.94 0.80
N ALA A 78 -5.73 -12.20 0.62
CA ALA A 78 -5.03 -13.28 1.29
C ALA A 78 -4.47 -12.80 2.63
N GLN A 79 -3.95 -13.72 3.43
CA GLN A 79 -3.13 -13.33 4.59
C GLN A 79 -1.88 -12.63 4.06
N PRO A 80 -1.44 -11.53 4.70
CA PRO A 80 -0.23 -10.86 4.22
C PRO A 80 0.94 -11.84 4.10
N PRO A 81 1.67 -11.78 2.99
CA PRO A 81 2.80 -12.70 2.80
C PRO A 81 3.90 -12.42 3.80
N LYS A 82 4.62 -13.46 4.17
CA LYS A 82 5.77 -13.32 5.06
C LYS A 82 6.93 -12.66 4.31
N ALA A 83 7.73 -11.88 5.04
CA ALA A 83 8.91 -11.27 4.46
C ALA A 83 9.89 -12.35 4.02
N ARG A 84 10.60 -12.05 2.93
CA ARG A 84 11.66 -12.93 2.42
C ARG A 84 12.97 -12.62 3.15
N ALA A 85 13.90 -13.58 3.10
CA ALA A 85 15.22 -13.36 3.66
C ALA A 85 15.85 -12.12 3.00
N GLY A 86 16.41 -11.23 3.82
CA GLY A 86 17.05 -10.01 3.34
C GLY A 86 16.13 -8.81 3.21
N ASP A 87 14.80 -8.99 3.20
CA ASP A 87 13.86 -7.86 3.07
C ASP A 87 14.02 -6.87 4.21
N ARG A 88 14.10 -7.37 5.42
CA ARG A 88 14.22 -6.52 6.61
C ARG A 88 15.52 -5.71 6.58
N LYS A 89 16.61 -6.38 6.22
CA LYS A 89 17.92 -5.74 6.14
C LYS A 89 17.93 -4.65 5.07
N ARG A 90 17.35 -4.94 3.90
CA ARG A 90 17.27 -3.96 2.81
C ARG A 90 16.48 -2.73 3.25
N LEU A 91 15.35 -2.93 3.94
CA LEU A 91 14.55 -1.81 4.43
C LEU A 91 15.33 -0.95 5.41
N LEU A 92 15.93 -1.59 6.43
CA LEU A 92 16.55 -0.87 7.53
C LEU A 92 17.91 -0.27 7.19
N GLU A 93 18.57 -0.76 6.14
CA GLU A 93 19.85 -0.24 5.70
C GLU A 93 19.71 0.60 4.43
N ASP A 94 19.31 -0.02 3.32
CA ASP A 94 19.32 0.65 2.03
C ASP A 94 18.21 1.70 1.90
N ASP A 95 16.99 1.33 2.25
CA ASP A 95 15.86 2.25 2.11
C ASP A 95 15.95 3.41 3.10
N VAL A 96 16.42 3.13 4.31
CA VAL A 96 16.64 4.19 5.30
C VAL A 96 17.75 5.14 4.84
N GLU A 97 18.84 4.61 4.23
CA GLU A 97 19.87 5.46 3.69
C GLU A 97 19.31 6.42 2.64
N LYS A 98 18.47 5.91 1.73
CA LYS A 98 17.84 6.75 0.71
C LYS A 98 16.97 7.82 1.34
N LEU A 99 16.22 7.47 2.37
CA LEU A 99 15.38 8.42 3.10
C LEU A 99 16.24 9.52 3.74
N VAL A 100 17.33 9.14 4.39
CA VAL A 100 18.20 10.08 5.07
C VAL A 100 18.86 11.05 4.06
N VAL A 101 19.36 10.53 2.94
CA VAL A 101 19.94 11.36 1.89
C VAL A 101 18.91 12.38 1.39
N GLU A 102 17.68 11.94 1.14
CA GLU A 102 16.63 12.82 0.68
C GLU A 102 16.24 13.85 1.74
N ALA A 103 16.18 13.45 3.00
CA ALA A 103 15.90 14.38 4.10
C ALA A 103 16.96 15.47 4.18
N MET A 104 18.22 15.09 4.06
CA MET A 104 19.32 16.05 4.05
C MET A 104 19.25 16.99 2.86
N ARG A 105 18.87 16.46 1.69
CA ARG A 105 18.74 17.26 0.48
C ARG A 105 17.68 18.37 0.65
N VAL A 106 16.57 18.06 1.31
CA VAL A 106 15.48 19.03 1.49
C VAL A 106 15.59 19.82 2.80
N GLY A 107 16.62 19.58 3.61
CA GLY A 107 16.84 20.30 4.85
C GLY A 107 15.99 19.84 6.03
N ALA A 108 15.40 18.64 5.95
CA ALA A 108 14.64 18.09 7.07
C ALA A 108 15.61 17.52 8.11
N GLY A 109 15.33 17.82 9.38
CA GLY A 109 16.17 17.32 10.47
C GLY A 109 15.74 15.94 10.95
N LEU A 110 16.62 15.31 11.73
CA LEU A 110 16.35 13.97 12.29
C LEU A 110 15.03 13.91 13.04
N ASN A 111 14.78 14.89 13.90
CA ASN A 111 13.55 14.90 14.71
C ASN A 111 12.30 15.00 13.84
N GLU A 112 12.36 15.78 12.77
CA GLU A 112 11.23 15.90 11.84
C GLU A 112 10.95 14.57 11.14
N VAL A 113 12.00 13.90 10.69
CA VAL A 113 11.87 12.61 10.02
C VAL A 113 11.33 11.55 11.00
N GLN A 114 11.88 11.50 12.21
CA GLN A 114 11.40 10.56 13.23
C GLN A 114 9.95 10.81 13.57
N GLN A 115 9.54 12.07 13.71
CA GLN A 115 8.15 12.41 14.01
C GLN A 115 7.23 12.01 12.86
N ALA A 116 7.65 12.26 11.62
CA ALA A 116 6.87 11.88 10.45
C ALA A 116 6.68 10.37 10.36
N VAL A 117 7.73 9.59 10.66
CA VAL A 117 7.65 8.14 10.68
C VAL A 117 6.68 7.69 11.78
N ALA A 118 6.79 8.27 12.98
CA ALA A 118 5.91 7.92 14.10
C ALA A 118 4.45 8.24 13.79
N ASP A 119 4.18 9.41 13.21
CA ASP A 119 2.83 9.81 12.85
C ASP A 119 2.22 8.88 11.80
N THR A 120 2.99 8.55 10.78
CA THR A 120 2.54 7.64 9.73
C THR A 120 2.26 6.25 10.31
N TRP A 121 3.12 5.78 11.19
CA TRP A 121 2.94 4.49 11.85
C TRP A 121 1.63 4.45 12.64
N ASN A 122 1.38 5.50 13.40
CA ASN A 122 0.17 5.60 14.21
C ASN A 122 -1.09 5.70 13.35
N ASP A 123 -1.02 6.44 12.25
CA ASP A 123 -2.13 6.53 11.31
C ASP A 123 -2.47 5.16 10.71
N MET A 124 -1.44 4.40 10.34
CA MET A 124 -1.62 3.05 9.79
C MET A 124 -2.26 2.10 10.80
N ARG A 125 -1.98 2.27 12.07
CA ARG A 125 -2.53 1.43 13.12
C ARG A 125 -3.87 1.94 13.65
N GLY A 126 -4.36 3.09 13.15
CA GLY A 126 -5.60 3.67 13.61
C GLY A 126 -5.53 4.36 14.94
N LEU A 127 -4.34 4.54 15.52
CA LEU A 127 -4.18 5.16 16.85
C LEU A 127 -4.55 6.62 16.85
N LYS A 128 -4.41 7.30 15.72
CA LYS A 128 -4.78 8.70 15.58
C LYS A 128 -6.27 8.90 15.78
N VAL A 129 -7.11 7.99 15.28
CA VAL A 129 -8.55 8.04 15.44
C VAL A 129 -8.91 7.95 16.91
N VAL A 130 -8.26 7.04 17.64
CA VAL A 130 -8.47 6.89 19.08
C VAL A 130 -8.09 8.17 19.82
N SER A 131 -6.96 8.77 19.46
CA SER A 131 -6.47 10.00 20.08
C SER A 131 -7.41 11.18 19.86
N ASN A 132 -8.09 11.22 18.72
CA ASN A 132 -8.96 12.33 18.37
C ASN A 132 -10.33 12.26 19.05
N ASP A 133 -10.63 11.14 19.69
CA ASP A 133 -11.90 10.96 20.40
C ASP A 133 -11.91 11.58 21.78
N HIS A 134 -10.83 12.22 22.15
CA HIS A 134 -10.71 12.87 23.46
C HIS A 134 -10.99 14.38 23.42
#